data_f36658f8a69883be61f8975961521396
#
_entry.id   f36658f8a69883be61f8975961521396
#
_cell.length_a   1.000
_cell.length_b   1.000
_cell.length_c   1.000
_cell.angle_alpha   90.00
_cell.angle_beta   90.00
_cell.angle_gamma   90.00
#
_symmetry.space_group_name_H-M   'P 1'
#
loop_
_entity.id
_entity.type
_entity.pdbx_description
1 polymer ?
#
loop_
_entity_poly.entity_id
_entity_poly.type
_entity_poly.pdbx_seq_one_letter_code
_entity_poly.pdbx_strand_id
1 'polypeptide(L)'
;MPHIRMPRRALLAGAFALTLTAGGATGTAVAATAAGAAPAAAAPHPPAAAPHPPYGLRLDGAGECTFPMKKQIEDRPWALQRLLLDELWAQTKGKDKSGASVRVAVIDTGVDRANPQLSGAIDVGAGKDFVDPKGGDGTTDTIGHGTKVAGLIAARPQQGTGFVGLAPDATIIPIRQNDGQGKGNALSLSQAIDHAVARGAQVINISQDTDVQLSADSELGKSVQKAVAANIVVVASAGNDGMSGQKRKTYPAAFPGVLAVGASDRNNERAVFSQPGDFIGVAAPGVDMVSTVPGFGQCIDNGTSFSAPYVAGVAALLRAEHGDWSAQQIVWQIQNTAERAVNGRDDYVGWGVVDPVRALSQDQQAPKAPVPDPGPPPATAPQAAALQLTETAQERQERYGTYALGIGAVLIAVIAGTATVVRDARSRRRRLQ
;
A
#
# COMPACT_ATOMS: atom_id res chain seq x y z
N MET A 1 10.11 -41.30 -21.47
CA MET A 1 11.52 -41.29 -21.99
C MET A 1 11.53 -40.55 -23.31
N PRO A 2 12.22 -39.42 -23.41
CA PRO A 2 13.54 -39.36 -24.02
C PRO A 2 14.52 -38.48 -23.24
N HIS A 3 15.79 -38.83 -23.35
CA HIS A 3 16.96 -38.23 -22.74
C HIS A 3 17.31 -36.87 -23.38
N ILE A 4 17.56 -35.82 -22.55
CA ILE A 4 18.18 -34.57 -22.99
C ILE A 4 19.61 -34.54 -22.45
N ARG A 5 20.61 -34.52 -23.35
CA ARG A 5 22.04 -34.36 -23.07
C ARG A 5 22.35 -32.89 -22.85
N MET A 6 23.08 -32.58 -21.74
CA MET A 6 23.71 -31.27 -21.52
C MET A 6 25.16 -31.27 -22.07
N PRO A 7 25.63 -30.17 -22.65
CA PRO A 7 27.02 -30.03 -23.11
C PRO A 7 27.94 -29.61 -21.93
N ARG A 8 29.13 -30.25 -21.90
CA ARG A 8 30.28 -29.94 -21.04
C ARG A 8 30.90 -28.61 -21.49
N ARG A 9 31.08 -27.66 -20.56
CA ARG A 9 31.96 -26.48 -20.76
C ARG A 9 33.28 -26.70 -20.02
N ALA A 10 34.38 -26.48 -20.77
CA ALA A 10 35.75 -26.57 -20.33
C ALA A 10 36.13 -25.41 -19.39
N LEU A 11 36.84 -25.73 -18.31
CA LEU A 11 37.52 -24.78 -17.41
C LEU A 11 38.91 -24.47 -17.93
N LEU A 12 39.16 -23.21 -18.25
CA LEU A 12 40.49 -22.66 -18.47
C LEU A 12 41.02 -22.14 -17.11
N ALA A 13 42.14 -22.71 -16.66
CA ALA A 13 42.89 -22.25 -15.51
C ALA A 13 43.88 -21.14 -15.91
N GLY A 14 43.66 -19.91 -15.40
CA GLY A 14 44.62 -18.81 -15.52
C GLY A 14 45.43 -18.69 -14.24
N ALA A 15 46.76 -18.88 -14.37
CA ALA A 15 47.73 -18.64 -13.28
C ALA A 15 48.05 -17.14 -13.18
N PHE A 16 47.85 -16.53 -12.01
CA PHE A 16 48.33 -15.18 -11.71
C PHE A 16 49.56 -15.29 -10.78
N ALA A 17 50.69 -14.80 -11.27
CA ALA A 17 51.92 -14.66 -10.50
C ALA A 17 51.88 -13.35 -9.69
N LEU A 18 52.06 -13.45 -8.40
CA LEU A 18 52.21 -12.32 -7.47
C LEU A 18 53.70 -11.96 -7.32
N THR A 19 54.11 -10.79 -7.80
CA THR A 19 55.42 -10.22 -7.51
C THR A 19 55.31 -9.23 -6.35
N LEU A 20 55.97 -9.53 -5.23
CA LEU A 20 56.17 -8.58 -4.13
C LEU A 20 57.40 -7.68 -4.45
N THR A 21 57.21 -6.36 -4.51
CA THR A 21 58.30 -5.39 -4.45
C THR A 21 58.20 -4.62 -3.13
N ALA A 22 59.22 -4.75 -2.30
CA ALA A 22 59.41 -3.94 -1.12
C ALA A 22 60.06 -2.61 -1.52
N GLY A 23 59.38 -1.48 -1.24
CA GLY A 23 59.92 -0.13 -1.41
C GLY A 23 59.88 0.63 -0.10
N GLY A 24 61.06 0.99 0.41
CA GLY A 24 61.20 1.77 1.63
C GLY A 24 60.74 3.24 1.44
N ALA A 25 60.06 3.76 2.43
CA ALA A 25 59.65 5.15 2.48
C ALA A 25 60.47 5.94 3.50
N THR A 26 61.26 6.90 3.01
CA THR A 26 61.86 7.96 3.81
C THR A 26 60.86 9.12 3.97
N GLY A 27 60.54 9.45 5.22
CA GLY A 27 59.64 10.54 5.54
C GLY A 27 60.25 11.90 5.36
N THR A 28 59.53 12.79 4.72
CA THR A 28 59.73 14.24 4.85
C THR A 28 58.44 14.87 5.36
N ALA A 29 58.48 15.48 6.53
CA ALA A 29 57.39 16.23 7.12
C ALA A 29 57.24 17.54 6.37
N VAL A 30 56.07 17.76 5.74
CA VAL A 30 55.69 19.06 5.19
C VAL A 30 54.65 19.68 6.13
N ALA A 31 54.98 20.82 6.67
CA ALA A 31 54.07 21.64 7.47
C ALA A 31 52.95 22.19 6.60
N ALA A 32 51.73 21.74 6.89
CA ALA A 32 50.54 22.30 6.23
C ALA A 32 50.12 23.60 6.95
N THR A 33 50.24 24.74 6.25
CA THR A 33 49.64 26.00 6.64
C THR A 33 48.11 25.87 6.48
N ALA A 34 47.36 26.13 7.55
CA ALA A 34 45.91 26.20 7.54
C ALA A 34 45.44 27.38 6.71
N ALA A 35 44.99 27.16 5.50
CA ALA A 35 44.19 28.12 4.74
C ALA A 35 42.76 28.12 5.27
N GLY A 36 42.30 29.28 5.77
CA GLY A 36 40.95 29.48 6.28
C GLY A 36 39.90 29.17 5.20
N ALA A 37 39.04 28.23 5.47
CA ALA A 37 37.88 27.96 4.66
C ALA A 37 36.89 29.13 4.80
N ALA A 38 36.57 29.78 3.69
CA ALA A 38 35.49 30.76 3.61
C ALA A 38 34.16 30.01 3.90
N PRO A 39 33.19 30.64 4.60
CA PRO A 39 31.90 30.02 4.83
C PRO A 39 31.19 29.78 3.49
N ALA A 40 30.77 28.53 3.24
CA ALA A 40 29.95 28.18 2.10
C ALA A 40 28.67 29.02 2.13
N ALA A 41 28.37 29.75 1.04
CA ALA A 41 27.13 30.45 0.90
C ALA A 41 25.98 29.44 1.04
N ALA A 42 25.08 29.74 1.99
CA ALA A 42 23.86 28.94 2.18
C ALA A 42 23.07 28.96 0.88
N ALA A 43 22.68 27.76 0.39
CA ALA A 43 21.77 27.63 -0.73
C ALA A 43 20.47 28.39 -0.42
N PRO A 44 19.86 29.08 -1.39
CA PRO A 44 18.60 29.77 -1.16
C PRO A 44 17.54 28.76 -0.70
N HIS A 45 16.98 29.04 0.48
CA HIS A 45 15.83 28.29 0.96
C HIS A 45 14.71 28.40 -0.08
N PRO A 46 13.97 27.30 -0.40
CA PRO A 46 12.77 27.41 -1.20
C PRO A 46 11.82 28.43 -0.52
N PRO A 47 11.07 29.23 -1.29
CA PRO A 47 10.17 30.21 -0.72
C PRO A 47 9.24 29.52 0.29
N ALA A 48 9.10 30.11 1.48
CA ALA A 48 8.18 29.62 2.49
C ALA A 48 6.80 29.48 1.86
N ALA A 49 6.20 28.31 2.00
CA ALA A 49 4.84 28.05 1.53
C ALA A 49 3.93 29.17 2.06
N ALA A 50 3.08 29.73 1.19
CA ALA A 50 2.14 30.76 1.59
C ALA A 50 1.33 30.30 2.80
N PRO A 51 1.07 31.15 3.80
CA PRO A 51 0.30 30.78 4.97
C PRO A 51 -1.08 30.32 4.53
N HIS A 52 -1.40 29.04 4.79
CA HIS A 52 -2.71 28.48 4.53
C HIS A 52 -3.76 29.22 5.39
N PRO A 53 -4.97 29.45 4.86
CA PRO A 53 -6.03 30.04 5.67
C PRO A 53 -6.30 29.14 6.90
N PRO A 54 -6.46 29.70 8.09
CA PRO A 54 -6.35 28.97 9.36
C PRO A 54 -7.45 27.96 9.66
N TYR A 55 -8.30 27.55 8.74
CA TYR A 55 -9.36 26.54 8.94
C TYR A 55 -9.81 25.88 7.64
N GLY A 56 -9.02 25.93 6.57
CA GLY A 56 -9.34 25.30 5.30
C GLY A 56 -9.21 23.77 5.39
N LEU A 57 -10.22 23.05 4.89
CA LEU A 57 -10.10 21.61 4.62
C LEU A 57 -9.30 21.42 3.32
N ARG A 58 -8.40 20.44 3.33
CA ARG A 58 -7.56 20.13 2.16
C ARG A 58 -8.23 19.05 1.33
N LEU A 59 -8.14 19.24 0.02
CA LEU A 59 -8.40 18.22 -1.00
C LEU A 59 -7.06 17.87 -1.61
N ASP A 60 -6.60 16.65 -1.39
CA ASP A 60 -5.37 16.15 -1.96
C ASP A 60 -5.71 15.16 -3.08
N GLY A 61 -5.03 15.27 -4.22
CA GLY A 61 -5.21 14.37 -5.35
C GLY A 61 -5.78 15.05 -6.60
N ALA A 62 -5.48 16.32 -6.83
CA ALA A 62 -5.73 16.96 -8.12
C ALA A 62 -4.64 16.54 -9.13
N GLY A 63 -4.76 15.34 -9.70
CA GLY A 63 -4.01 14.97 -10.88
C GLY A 63 -4.36 15.87 -12.07
N GLU A 64 -3.48 16.00 -13.07
CA GLU A 64 -3.71 16.80 -14.28
C GLU A 64 -4.80 16.19 -15.19
N CYS A 65 -5.97 15.93 -14.64
CA CYS A 65 -7.11 15.42 -15.38
C CYS A 65 -7.89 16.55 -16.01
N THR A 66 -7.97 16.57 -17.32
CA THR A 66 -8.92 17.42 -18.04
C THR A 66 -10.24 16.70 -18.22
N PHE A 67 -11.37 17.35 -17.98
CA PHE A 67 -12.69 16.74 -18.17
C PHE A 67 -13.64 17.69 -18.92
N PRO A 68 -14.62 17.16 -19.68
CA PRO A 68 -14.84 15.72 -19.91
C PRO A 68 -13.69 15.07 -20.68
N MET A 69 -13.43 13.77 -20.41
CA MET A 69 -12.43 12.99 -21.15
C MET A 69 -12.98 12.66 -22.55
N LYS A 70 -12.07 12.60 -23.55
CA LYS A 70 -12.46 12.22 -24.92
C LYS A 70 -12.63 10.71 -25.10
N LYS A 71 -11.95 9.92 -24.25
CA LYS A 71 -11.97 8.45 -24.31
C LYS A 71 -12.14 7.89 -22.91
N GLN A 72 -12.70 6.68 -22.83
CA GLN A 72 -12.76 5.90 -21.61
C GLN A 72 -11.47 5.09 -21.44
N ILE A 73 -11.18 4.72 -20.18
CA ILE A 73 -10.15 3.73 -19.86
C ILE A 73 -10.76 2.35 -20.05
N GLU A 74 -10.36 1.64 -21.10
CA GLU A 74 -10.94 0.36 -21.50
C GLU A 74 -10.54 -0.78 -20.55
N ASP A 75 -9.28 -0.78 -20.11
CA ASP A 75 -8.74 -1.82 -19.26
C ASP A 75 -9.35 -1.79 -17.85
N ARG A 76 -9.45 -2.97 -17.22
CA ARG A 76 -9.82 -3.06 -15.82
C ARG A 76 -8.69 -2.49 -14.95
N PRO A 77 -8.95 -1.49 -14.08
CA PRO A 77 -7.94 -0.93 -13.18
C PRO A 77 -7.33 -1.98 -12.24
N TRP A 78 -6.06 -1.79 -11.86
CA TRP A 78 -5.34 -2.75 -11.03
C TRP A 78 -6.05 -3.05 -9.69
N ALA A 79 -6.64 -2.02 -9.07
CA ALA A 79 -7.37 -2.16 -7.80
C ALA A 79 -8.60 -3.07 -7.93
N LEU A 80 -9.17 -3.21 -9.15
CA LEU A 80 -10.26 -4.14 -9.46
C LEU A 80 -9.76 -5.47 -10.04
N GLN A 81 -8.57 -5.51 -10.66
CA GLN A 81 -7.99 -6.76 -11.18
C GLN A 81 -7.68 -7.75 -10.05
N ARG A 82 -7.31 -7.26 -8.88
CA ARG A 82 -7.03 -8.09 -7.69
C ARG A 82 -8.29 -8.61 -7.00
N LEU A 83 -9.47 -8.12 -7.39
CA LEU A 83 -10.75 -8.53 -6.86
C LEU A 83 -11.41 -9.59 -7.74
N LEU A 84 -11.88 -10.64 -7.13
CA LEU A 84 -12.78 -11.59 -7.74
C LEU A 84 -14.20 -11.00 -7.67
N LEU A 85 -14.52 -10.09 -8.62
CA LEU A 85 -15.77 -9.34 -8.59
C LEU A 85 -17.02 -10.22 -8.55
N ASP A 86 -16.98 -11.39 -9.18
CA ASP A 86 -18.09 -12.34 -9.15
C ASP A 86 -18.32 -12.91 -7.74
N GLU A 87 -17.24 -13.15 -6.99
CA GLU A 87 -17.30 -13.57 -5.59
C GLU A 87 -17.71 -12.42 -4.68
N LEU A 88 -17.13 -11.23 -4.89
CA LEU A 88 -17.47 -10.01 -4.14
C LEU A 88 -18.96 -9.69 -4.25
N TRP A 89 -19.54 -9.89 -5.42
CA TRP A 89 -20.94 -9.58 -5.72
C TRP A 89 -21.86 -10.80 -5.69
N ALA A 90 -21.42 -11.91 -5.15
CA ALA A 90 -22.23 -13.13 -5.11
C ALA A 90 -23.56 -12.94 -4.35
N GLN A 91 -23.55 -12.07 -3.32
CA GLN A 91 -24.72 -11.85 -2.48
C GLN A 91 -25.39 -10.51 -2.79
N THR A 92 -24.61 -9.43 -2.95
CA THR A 92 -25.13 -8.09 -3.18
C THR A 92 -24.17 -7.22 -3.98
N LYS A 93 -24.72 -6.21 -4.65
CA LYS A 93 -23.97 -5.12 -5.31
C LYS A 93 -24.26 -3.76 -4.65
N GLY A 94 -24.82 -3.76 -3.42
CA GLY A 94 -25.19 -2.56 -2.69
C GLY A 94 -26.69 -2.35 -2.52
N LYS A 95 -27.51 -3.40 -2.78
CA LYS A 95 -28.91 -3.48 -2.39
C LYS A 95 -29.10 -4.45 -1.26
N ASP A 96 -29.93 -4.11 -0.30
CA ASP A 96 -30.31 -5.00 0.78
C ASP A 96 -31.28 -6.10 0.31
N LYS A 97 -31.61 -7.02 1.22
CA LYS A 97 -32.53 -8.15 0.96
C LYS A 97 -33.97 -7.73 0.60
N SER A 98 -34.34 -6.47 0.88
CA SER A 98 -35.62 -5.89 0.45
C SER A 98 -35.57 -5.30 -0.96
N GLY A 99 -34.38 -5.20 -1.54
CA GLY A 99 -34.13 -4.55 -2.82
C GLY A 99 -33.86 -3.04 -2.71
N ALA A 100 -33.82 -2.48 -1.49
CA ALA A 100 -33.49 -1.08 -1.28
C ALA A 100 -31.96 -0.85 -1.40
N SER A 101 -31.58 0.20 -2.14
CA SER A 101 -30.19 0.59 -2.30
C SER A 101 -29.64 1.17 -1.01
N VAL A 102 -28.42 0.76 -0.61
CA VAL A 102 -27.70 1.39 0.49
C VAL A 102 -27.35 2.83 0.11
N ARG A 103 -27.60 3.75 1.04
CA ARG A 103 -27.43 5.19 0.84
C ARG A 103 -26.06 5.63 1.36
N VAL A 104 -25.20 6.12 0.46
CA VAL A 104 -23.86 6.58 0.79
C VAL A 104 -23.76 8.09 0.57
N ALA A 105 -23.54 8.86 1.62
CA ALA A 105 -23.29 10.29 1.48
C ALA A 105 -21.82 10.51 1.07
N VAL A 106 -21.61 11.24 -0.02
CA VAL A 106 -20.30 11.73 -0.47
C VAL A 106 -20.23 13.22 -0.15
N ILE A 107 -19.46 13.57 0.89
CA ILE A 107 -19.24 14.94 1.31
C ILE A 107 -17.92 15.43 0.72
N ASP A 108 -18.00 16.23 -0.37
CA ASP A 108 -16.84 16.54 -1.20
C ASP A 108 -17.07 17.83 -2.03
N THR A 109 -16.47 17.93 -3.22
CA THR A 109 -16.62 19.06 -4.17
C THR A 109 -17.94 19.04 -4.98
N GLY A 110 -18.84 18.11 -4.67
CA GLY A 110 -20.01 17.79 -5.45
C GLY A 110 -19.84 16.48 -6.23
N VAL A 111 -20.90 16.03 -6.90
CA VAL A 111 -20.86 14.81 -7.74
C VAL A 111 -21.58 15.09 -9.06
N ASP A 112 -20.85 15.10 -10.16
CA ASP A 112 -21.46 15.37 -11.46
C ASP A 112 -22.30 14.18 -11.96
N ARG A 113 -23.61 14.40 -12.10
CA ARG A 113 -24.56 13.42 -12.63
C ARG A 113 -24.50 13.24 -14.15
N ALA A 114 -23.77 14.11 -14.86
CA ALA A 114 -23.64 14.00 -16.31
C ALA A 114 -22.75 12.82 -16.73
N ASN A 115 -21.87 12.33 -15.84
CA ASN A 115 -21.12 11.11 -16.13
C ASN A 115 -22.08 9.91 -16.23
N PRO A 116 -22.09 9.17 -17.36
CA PRO A 116 -23.02 8.07 -17.59
C PRO A 116 -22.97 6.95 -16.55
N GLN A 117 -21.81 6.71 -15.95
CA GLN A 117 -21.65 5.69 -14.90
C GLN A 117 -22.26 6.11 -13.56
N LEU A 118 -22.55 7.40 -13.36
CA LEU A 118 -23.10 7.94 -12.12
C LEU A 118 -24.56 8.43 -12.26
N SER A 119 -25.03 8.71 -13.48
CA SER A 119 -26.36 9.32 -13.71
C SER A 119 -27.51 8.58 -13.03
N GLY A 120 -27.45 7.26 -12.95
CA GLY A 120 -28.46 6.44 -12.28
C GLY A 120 -28.14 6.08 -10.83
N ALA A 121 -26.99 6.52 -10.29
CA ALA A 121 -26.56 6.21 -8.93
C ALA A 121 -26.82 7.35 -7.93
N ILE A 122 -27.21 8.54 -8.38
CA ILE A 122 -27.31 9.75 -7.57
C ILE A 122 -28.73 10.05 -7.16
N ASP A 123 -28.98 10.24 -5.86
CA ASP A 123 -30.22 10.79 -5.31
C ASP A 123 -30.14 12.32 -5.25
N VAL A 124 -30.53 12.96 -6.34
CA VAL A 124 -30.56 14.44 -6.46
C VAL A 124 -31.47 15.09 -5.39
N GLY A 125 -32.59 14.45 -5.04
CA GLY A 125 -33.52 14.97 -4.05
C GLY A 125 -33.03 14.99 -2.62
N ALA A 126 -32.00 14.17 -2.33
CA ALA A 126 -31.31 14.14 -1.03
C ALA A 126 -30.05 14.99 -1.00
N GLY A 127 -29.58 15.44 -2.14
CA GLY A 127 -28.34 16.21 -2.25
C GLY A 127 -28.42 17.62 -1.66
N LYS A 128 -27.25 18.25 -1.48
CA LYS A 128 -27.14 19.61 -0.94
C LYS A 128 -25.83 20.28 -1.36
N ASP A 129 -25.92 21.57 -1.64
CA ASP A 129 -24.76 22.45 -1.86
C ASP A 129 -24.63 23.44 -0.69
N PHE A 130 -23.48 23.39 0.03
CA PHE A 130 -23.10 24.30 1.10
C PHE A 130 -22.09 25.38 0.65
N VAL A 131 -21.67 25.34 -0.62
CA VAL A 131 -20.67 26.25 -1.20
C VAL A 131 -21.33 27.39 -1.92
N ASP A 132 -22.36 27.11 -2.74
CA ASP A 132 -23.11 28.15 -3.44
C ASP A 132 -24.08 28.86 -2.46
N PRO A 133 -23.98 30.19 -2.29
CA PRO A 133 -24.92 30.96 -1.44
C PRO A 133 -26.39 30.83 -1.87
N LYS A 134 -26.65 30.51 -3.13
CA LYS A 134 -28.02 30.23 -3.64
C LYS A 134 -28.49 28.83 -3.27
N GLY A 135 -27.58 27.99 -2.72
CA GLY A 135 -27.86 26.58 -2.50
C GLY A 135 -27.87 25.77 -3.78
N GLY A 136 -28.14 24.48 -3.65
CA GLY A 136 -28.17 23.52 -4.75
C GLY A 136 -28.32 22.10 -4.24
N ASP A 137 -28.29 21.15 -5.17
CA ASP A 137 -28.50 19.73 -4.93
C ASP A 137 -27.20 18.91 -4.85
N GLY A 138 -26.04 19.58 -4.78
CA GLY A 138 -24.73 18.93 -4.71
C GLY A 138 -24.29 18.24 -6.00
N THR A 139 -25.01 18.39 -7.12
CA THR A 139 -24.67 17.73 -8.38
C THR A 139 -23.77 18.58 -9.29
N THR A 140 -23.26 19.71 -8.80
CA THR A 140 -22.26 20.52 -9.49
C THR A 140 -20.88 20.18 -8.94
N ASP A 141 -19.98 19.70 -9.79
CA ASP A 141 -18.59 19.42 -9.45
C ASP A 141 -17.66 20.03 -10.50
N THR A 142 -17.08 21.18 -10.19
CA THR A 142 -16.16 21.89 -11.06
C THR A 142 -14.70 21.50 -10.86
N ILE A 143 -14.41 20.72 -9.80
CA ILE A 143 -13.07 20.24 -9.42
C ILE A 143 -12.86 18.80 -9.87
N GLY A 144 -13.93 18.01 -9.90
CA GLY A 144 -13.93 16.61 -10.31
C GLY A 144 -13.51 15.64 -9.21
N HIS A 145 -13.16 16.12 -8.01
CA HIS A 145 -12.71 15.27 -6.92
C HIS A 145 -13.86 14.42 -6.36
N GLY A 146 -14.99 15.04 -6.00
CA GLY A 146 -16.15 14.32 -5.48
C GLY A 146 -16.79 13.36 -6.50
N THR A 147 -16.72 13.70 -7.81
CA THR A 147 -17.13 12.79 -8.88
C THR A 147 -16.26 11.53 -8.94
N LYS A 148 -14.93 11.66 -8.77
CA LYS A 148 -14.00 10.53 -8.65
C LYS A 148 -14.33 9.69 -7.41
N VAL A 149 -14.51 10.33 -6.27
CA VAL A 149 -14.89 9.68 -5.00
C VAL A 149 -16.18 8.88 -5.14
N ALA A 150 -17.24 9.47 -5.71
CA ALA A 150 -18.50 8.79 -5.95
C ALA A 150 -18.38 7.61 -6.92
N GLY A 151 -17.51 7.74 -7.93
CA GLY A 151 -17.22 6.68 -8.89
C GLY A 151 -16.64 5.43 -8.26
N LEU A 152 -15.65 5.57 -7.37
CA LEU A 152 -15.06 4.44 -6.65
C LEU A 152 -16.10 3.66 -5.81
N ILE A 153 -17.12 4.36 -5.31
CA ILE A 153 -18.20 3.74 -4.54
C ILE A 153 -19.22 3.07 -5.47
N ALA A 154 -19.81 3.82 -6.41
CA ALA A 154 -21.06 3.43 -7.05
C ALA A 154 -21.10 3.62 -8.58
N ALA A 155 -19.96 3.76 -9.26
CA ALA A 155 -19.95 3.79 -10.72
C ALA A 155 -20.56 2.50 -11.27
N ARG A 156 -21.59 2.66 -12.14
CA ARG A 156 -22.28 1.53 -12.74
C ARG A 156 -21.47 0.93 -13.89
N PRO A 157 -21.62 -0.37 -14.18
CA PRO A 157 -21.04 -0.98 -15.36
C PRO A 157 -21.43 -0.23 -16.63
N GLN A 158 -20.46 0.04 -17.50
CA GLN A 158 -20.66 0.73 -18.76
C GLN A 158 -19.86 0.07 -19.88
N GLN A 159 -20.42 0.04 -21.10
CA GLN A 159 -19.68 -0.43 -22.26
C GLN A 159 -18.48 0.50 -22.58
N GLY A 160 -17.35 -0.06 -22.95
CA GLY A 160 -16.15 0.67 -23.33
C GLY A 160 -15.22 1.04 -22.18
N THR A 161 -15.53 0.59 -20.95
CA THR A 161 -14.61 0.72 -19.81
C THR A 161 -14.61 -0.52 -18.93
N GLY A 162 -13.44 -0.88 -18.40
CA GLY A 162 -13.30 -1.91 -17.37
C GLY A 162 -13.46 -1.39 -15.94
N PHE A 163 -13.67 -0.08 -15.78
CA PHE A 163 -13.88 0.53 -14.48
C PHE A 163 -15.32 0.41 -14.01
N VAL A 164 -15.49 0.09 -12.73
CA VAL A 164 -16.77 0.03 -12.02
C VAL A 164 -16.55 0.33 -10.54
N GLY A 165 -17.55 0.89 -9.86
CA GLY A 165 -17.51 1.08 -8.41
C GLY A 165 -17.70 -0.23 -7.64
N LEU A 166 -17.28 -0.26 -6.38
CA LEU A 166 -17.38 -1.48 -5.56
C LEU A 166 -18.82 -1.86 -5.22
N ALA A 167 -19.69 -0.89 -5.01
CA ALA A 167 -21.12 -1.07 -4.71
C ALA A 167 -21.99 -0.40 -5.80
N PRO A 168 -22.02 -0.94 -7.04
CA PRO A 168 -22.63 -0.25 -8.18
C PRO A 168 -24.16 -0.08 -8.07
N ASP A 169 -24.82 -0.82 -7.20
CA ASP A 169 -26.24 -0.68 -6.92
C ASP A 169 -26.55 0.21 -5.69
N ALA A 170 -25.53 0.75 -5.02
CA ALA A 170 -25.71 1.76 -3.98
C ALA A 170 -26.21 3.10 -4.56
N THR A 171 -26.77 3.92 -3.71
CA THR A 171 -27.24 5.27 -4.06
C THR A 171 -26.39 6.33 -3.38
N ILE A 172 -25.86 7.28 -4.13
CA ILE A 172 -25.06 8.39 -3.66
C ILE A 172 -25.96 9.57 -3.26
N ILE A 173 -25.77 10.10 -2.05
CA ILE A 173 -26.27 11.40 -1.63
C ILE A 173 -25.15 12.41 -1.87
N PRO A 174 -25.23 13.27 -2.91
CA PRO A 174 -24.18 14.21 -3.25
C PRO A 174 -24.24 15.42 -2.33
N ILE A 175 -23.14 15.71 -1.60
CA ILE A 175 -23.08 16.86 -0.70
C ILE A 175 -21.84 17.68 -1.06
N ARG A 176 -22.07 18.83 -1.69
CA ARG A 176 -21.01 19.76 -2.02
C ARG A 176 -20.71 20.65 -0.83
N GLN A 177 -19.53 20.46 -0.24
CA GLN A 177 -19.09 21.16 0.97
C GLN A 177 -17.80 21.94 0.76
N ASN A 178 -17.04 21.61 -0.31
CA ASN A 178 -15.76 22.22 -0.62
C ASN A 178 -15.71 22.58 -2.13
N ASP A 179 -15.04 23.69 -2.48
CA ASP A 179 -14.82 24.10 -3.87
C ASP A 179 -13.35 23.97 -4.33
N GLY A 180 -12.50 23.34 -3.50
CA GLY A 180 -11.08 23.21 -3.77
C GLY A 180 -10.27 24.51 -3.64
N GLN A 181 -10.93 25.63 -3.37
CA GLN A 181 -10.33 26.95 -3.26
C GLN A 181 -10.44 27.56 -1.84
N GLY A 182 -10.79 26.74 -0.87
CA GLY A 182 -10.84 27.13 0.54
C GLY A 182 -12.20 27.58 1.07
N LYS A 183 -13.31 27.40 0.33
CA LYS A 183 -14.65 27.66 0.86
C LYS A 183 -15.14 26.57 1.83
N GLY A 184 -14.53 25.38 1.82
CA GLY A 184 -14.83 24.34 2.82
C GLY A 184 -14.15 24.63 4.16
N ASN A 185 -14.87 24.46 5.25
CA ASN A 185 -14.35 24.58 6.61
C ASN A 185 -15.02 23.59 7.56
N ALA A 186 -14.52 23.50 8.81
CA ALA A 186 -15.04 22.56 9.81
C ALA A 186 -16.54 22.77 10.12
N LEU A 187 -17.05 24.01 10.06
CA LEU A 187 -18.46 24.29 10.31
C LEU A 187 -19.34 23.80 9.15
N SER A 188 -18.97 24.10 7.91
CA SER A 188 -19.72 23.59 6.75
C SER A 188 -19.65 22.07 6.63
N LEU A 189 -18.54 21.45 7.06
CA LEU A 189 -18.43 19.98 7.14
C LEU A 189 -19.36 19.41 8.23
N SER A 190 -19.44 20.05 9.39
CA SER A 190 -20.39 19.69 10.47
C SER A 190 -21.83 19.71 9.94
N GLN A 191 -22.24 20.79 9.25
CA GLN A 191 -23.56 20.91 8.64
C GLN A 191 -23.83 19.85 7.56
N ALA A 192 -22.80 19.51 6.76
CA ALA A 192 -22.87 18.47 5.73
C ALA A 192 -23.09 17.08 6.33
N ILE A 193 -22.40 16.75 7.44
CA ILE A 193 -22.61 15.51 8.18
C ILE A 193 -24.05 15.46 8.75
N ASP A 194 -24.51 16.55 9.40
CA ASP A 194 -25.86 16.62 9.91
C ASP A 194 -26.92 16.44 8.82
N HIS A 195 -26.68 17.01 7.63
CA HIS A 195 -27.55 16.81 6.49
C HIS A 195 -27.57 15.34 6.03
N ALA A 196 -26.40 14.69 5.93
CA ALA A 196 -26.28 13.27 5.59
C ALA A 196 -27.09 12.38 6.55
N VAL A 197 -26.98 12.65 7.87
CA VAL A 197 -27.78 11.96 8.89
C VAL A 197 -29.28 12.17 8.65
N ALA A 198 -29.71 13.42 8.44
CA ALA A 198 -31.13 13.77 8.23
C ALA A 198 -31.69 13.15 6.92
N ARG A 199 -30.84 12.87 5.94
CA ARG A 199 -31.21 12.22 4.67
C ARG A 199 -31.10 10.71 4.71
N GLY A 200 -30.84 10.12 5.87
CA GLY A 200 -30.82 8.67 6.04
C GLY A 200 -29.63 8.00 5.35
N ALA A 201 -28.47 8.63 5.33
CA ALA A 201 -27.24 7.98 4.94
C ALA A 201 -26.94 6.78 5.86
N GLN A 202 -26.48 5.68 5.31
CA GLN A 202 -26.05 4.49 6.05
C GLN A 202 -24.53 4.40 6.12
N VAL A 203 -23.86 5.05 5.16
CA VAL A 203 -22.43 5.26 5.11
C VAL A 203 -22.17 6.73 4.77
N ILE A 204 -21.20 7.35 5.41
CA ILE A 204 -20.71 8.70 5.08
C ILE A 204 -19.25 8.57 4.68
N ASN A 205 -18.89 9.05 3.49
CA ASN A 205 -17.51 9.17 3.03
C ASN A 205 -17.06 10.63 3.07
N ILE A 206 -15.92 10.89 3.70
CA ILE A 206 -15.30 12.22 3.82
C ILE A 206 -13.87 12.10 3.31
N SER A 207 -13.62 12.58 2.08
CA SER A 207 -12.31 12.50 1.43
C SER A 207 -11.55 13.84 1.51
N GLN A 208 -11.55 14.44 2.68
CA GLN A 208 -10.88 15.70 2.99
C GLN A 208 -10.49 15.73 4.46
N ASP A 209 -9.45 16.49 4.79
CA ASP A 209 -8.92 16.55 6.14
C ASP A 209 -8.36 17.93 6.53
N THR A 210 -8.10 18.09 7.82
CA THR A 210 -7.34 19.20 8.39
C THR A 210 -6.40 18.68 9.47
N ASP A 211 -5.21 19.24 9.56
CA ASP A 211 -4.24 18.98 10.63
C ASP A 211 -4.43 19.91 11.85
N VAL A 212 -5.39 20.84 11.78
CA VAL A 212 -5.77 21.65 12.94
C VAL A 212 -6.37 20.73 13.99
N GLN A 213 -5.80 20.80 15.20
CA GLN A 213 -6.27 19.98 16.32
C GLN A 213 -7.69 20.37 16.73
N LEU A 214 -8.61 19.41 16.59
CA LEU A 214 -10.01 19.59 16.95
C LEU A 214 -10.40 18.68 18.12
N SER A 215 -11.16 19.24 19.04
CA SER A 215 -11.74 18.48 20.16
C SER A 215 -12.97 17.68 19.69
N ALA A 216 -13.24 16.56 20.34
CA ALA A 216 -14.51 15.83 20.20
C ALA A 216 -15.73 16.68 20.57
N ASP A 217 -15.57 17.71 21.41
CA ASP A 217 -16.61 18.67 21.78
C ASP A 217 -16.79 19.82 20.79
N SER A 218 -15.94 19.89 19.74
CA SER A 218 -16.14 20.84 18.63
C SER A 218 -17.44 20.53 17.88
N GLU A 219 -17.99 21.51 17.14
CA GLU A 219 -19.20 21.28 16.34
C GLU A 219 -19.00 20.11 15.36
N LEU A 220 -17.83 20.01 14.72
CA LEU A 220 -17.51 18.89 13.85
C LEU A 220 -17.46 17.56 14.62
N GLY A 221 -16.83 17.53 15.77
CA GLY A 221 -16.77 16.33 16.61
C GLY A 221 -18.17 15.88 17.06
N LYS A 222 -19.05 16.80 17.45
CA LYS A 222 -20.44 16.50 17.80
C LYS A 222 -21.23 15.94 16.65
N SER A 223 -21.11 16.51 15.43
CA SER A 223 -21.78 15.98 14.24
C SER A 223 -21.30 14.58 13.88
N VAL A 224 -20.00 14.30 13.99
CA VAL A 224 -19.46 12.95 13.84
C VAL A 224 -20.05 11.98 14.87
N GLN A 225 -20.05 12.36 16.16
CA GLN A 225 -20.65 11.54 17.22
C GLN A 225 -22.14 11.26 16.97
N LYS A 226 -22.89 12.26 16.49
CA LYS A 226 -24.31 12.11 16.12
C LYS A 226 -24.48 11.10 14.97
N ALA A 227 -23.62 11.15 13.93
CA ALA A 227 -23.65 10.18 12.84
C ALA A 227 -23.36 8.76 13.33
N VAL A 228 -22.33 8.59 14.17
CA VAL A 228 -21.98 7.30 14.77
C VAL A 228 -23.12 6.78 15.66
N ALA A 229 -23.72 7.64 16.50
CA ALA A 229 -24.86 7.30 17.35
C ALA A 229 -26.12 6.94 16.55
N ALA A 230 -26.27 7.50 15.35
CA ALA A 230 -27.32 7.13 14.39
C ALA A 230 -27.02 5.82 13.62
N ASN A 231 -26.02 5.05 14.05
CA ASN A 231 -25.60 3.79 13.43
C ASN A 231 -25.08 3.94 11.98
N ILE A 232 -24.48 5.06 11.65
CA ILE A 232 -23.91 5.34 10.31
C ILE A 232 -22.42 5.00 10.34
N VAL A 233 -21.93 4.28 9.34
CA VAL A 233 -20.50 4.05 9.14
C VAL A 233 -19.86 5.32 8.60
N VAL A 234 -18.99 5.94 9.37
CA VAL A 234 -18.25 7.15 8.95
C VAL A 234 -16.85 6.74 8.53
N VAL A 235 -16.51 6.97 7.26
CA VAL A 235 -15.20 6.67 6.67
C VAL A 235 -14.54 7.98 6.29
N ALA A 236 -13.27 8.17 6.67
CA ALA A 236 -12.53 9.37 6.32
C ALA A 236 -11.10 9.07 5.87
N SER A 237 -10.59 9.88 4.94
CA SER A 237 -9.19 9.83 4.49
C SER A 237 -8.23 10.24 5.59
N ALA A 238 -7.08 9.57 5.67
CA ALA A 238 -6.05 9.82 6.69
C ALA A 238 -5.24 11.10 6.45
N GLY A 239 -5.25 11.64 5.22
CA GLY A 239 -4.42 12.77 4.80
C GLY A 239 -3.17 12.33 4.03
N ASN A 240 -2.55 13.28 3.30
CA ASN A 240 -1.48 13.01 2.36
C ASN A 240 -0.15 13.70 2.69
N ASP A 241 0.02 14.19 3.91
CA ASP A 241 1.24 14.88 4.40
C ASP A 241 2.27 13.91 5.03
N GLY A 242 2.14 12.60 4.77
CA GLY A 242 2.92 11.54 5.42
C GLY A 242 4.36 11.37 4.95
N MET A 243 4.84 12.13 3.95
CA MET A 243 6.19 11.97 3.38
C MET A 243 7.32 12.13 4.40
N SER A 244 7.13 12.99 5.40
CA SER A 244 8.10 13.18 6.48
C SER A 244 8.12 12.05 7.52
N GLY A 245 7.16 11.13 7.47
CA GLY A 245 6.95 10.10 8.49
C GLY A 245 6.43 10.62 9.83
N GLN A 246 6.16 11.92 9.97
CA GLN A 246 5.63 12.50 11.19
C GLN A 246 4.19 12.03 11.43
N LYS A 247 3.92 11.51 12.62
CA LYS A 247 2.60 11.07 13.04
C LYS A 247 1.80 12.29 13.54
N ARG A 248 0.90 12.78 12.71
CA ARG A 248 -0.04 13.86 13.06
C ARG A 248 -1.46 13.37 12.93
N LYS A 249 -2.31 13.75 13.87
CA LYS A 249 -3.75 13.48 13.77
C LYS A 249 -4.37 14.43 12.76
N THR A 250 -5.17 13.88 11.88
CA THR A 250 -6.00 14.62 10.92
C THR A 250 -7.47 14.45 11.28
N TYR A 251 -8.27 15.44 11.01
CA TYR A 251 -9.72 15.43 11.32
C TYR A 251 -10.53 15.62 10.04
N PRO A 252 -11.66 14.87 9.91
CA PRO A 252 -12.35 14.11 10.95
C PRO A 252 -11.82 12.69 11.21
N ALA A 253 -10.83 12.20 10.49
CA ALA A 253 -10.33 10.82 10.58
C ALA A 253 -9.96 10.37 12.00
N ALA A 254 -9.37 11.25 12.81
CA ALA A 254 -8.96 10.93 14.19
C ALA A 254 -10.07 11.02 15.25
N PHE A 255 -11.30 11.36 14.88
CA PHE A 255 -12.40 11.32 15.83
C PHE A 255 -12.81 9.89 16.17
N PRO A 256 -13.19 9.63 17.44
CA PRO A 256 -13.72 8.32 17.84
C PRO A 256 -14.91 7.89 16.99
N GLY A 257 -14.92 6.63 16.56
CA GLY A 257 -15.99 6.06 15.75
C GLY A 257 -15.85 6.26 14.23
N VAL A 258 -14.88 7.05 13.79
CA VAL A 258 -14.53 7.19 12.36
C VAL A 258 -13.55 6.07 11.96
N LEU A 259 -13.80 5.44 10.83
CA LEU A 259 -12.84 4.55 10.19
C LEU A 259 -11.87 5.37 9.34
N ALA A 260 -10.70 5.66 9.91
CA ALA A 260 -9.62 6.36 9.21
C ALA A 260 -8.94 5.43 8.21
N VAL A 261 -8.78 5.89 6.96
CA VAL A 261 -8.26 5.08 5.86
C VAL A 261 -6.97 5.67 5.31
N GLY A 262 -5.87 4.93 5.46
CA GLY A 262 -4.60 5.19 4.81
C GLY A 262 -4.57 4.69 3.36
N ALA A 263 -3.59 5.14 2.58
CA ALA A 263 -3.37 4.68 1.21
C ALA A 263 -2.30 3.59 1.14
N SER A 264 -2.59 2.55 0.37
CA SER A 264 -1.62 1.52 -0.04
C SER A 264 -1.41 1.50 -1.54
N ASP A 265 -0.29 0.95 -1.96
CA ASP A 265 0.03 0.66 -3.36
C ASP A 265 -0.39 -0.77 -3.77
N ARG A 266 0.08 -1.22 -4.94
CA ARG A 266 -0.21 -2.57 -5.50
C ARG A 266 0.38 -3.72 -4.68
N ASN A 267 1.42 -3.45 -3.89
CA ASN A 267 2.12 -4.44 -3.08
C ASN A 267 1.56 -4.51 -1.65
N ASN A 268 0.46 -3.81 -1.36
CA ASN A 268 -0.08 -3.60 -0.02
C ASN A 268 0.86 -2.84 0.92
N GLU A 269 1.83 -2.10 0.37
CA GLU A 269 2.71 -1.23 1.14
C GLU A 269 2.06 0.15 1.31
N ARG A 270 2.34 0.81 2.45
CA ARG A 270 1.87 2.17 2.67
C ARG A 270 2.38 3.10 1.57
N ALA A 271 1.51 3.84 0.92
CA ALA A 271 1.91 4.91 0.02
C ALA A 271 2.69 5.99 0.79
N VAL A 272 3.82 6.45 0.25
CA VAL A 272 4.74 7.36 0.96
C VAL A 272 4.08 8.65 1.44
N PHE A 273 3.08 9.14 0.73
CA PHE A 273 2.31 10.32 1.08
C PHE A 273 1.27 10.08 2.18
N SER A 274 0.82 8.84 2.37
CA SER A 274 -0.25 8.53 3.34
C SER A 274 0.16 8.94 4.75
N GLN A 275 -0.68 9.72 5.44
CA GLN A 275 -0.42 10.17 6.79
C GLN A 275 -0.42 8.99 7.77
N PRO A 276 0.68 8.74 8.54
CA PRO A 276 0.71 7.72 9.57
C PRO A 276 0.19 8.24 10.91
N GLY A 277 -0.32 7.36 11.76
CA GLY A 277 -0.74 7.71 13.12
C GLY A 277 -1.49 6.60 13.85
N ASP A 278 -1.64 6.79 15.16
CA ASP A 278 -2.35 5.88 16.07
C ASP A 278 -3.87 5.79 15.78
N PHE A 279 -4.39 6.67 14.93
CA PHE A 279 -5.80 6.74 14.56
C PHE A 279 -6.13 5.90 13.30
N ILE A 280 -5.12 5.48 12.52
CA ILE A 280 -5.37 4.71 11.29
C ILE A 280 -6.10 3.40 11.60
N GLY A 281 -7.26 3.21 11.02
CA GLY A 281 -8.05 1.99 11.20
C GLY A 281 -7.64 0.88 10.23
N VAL A 282 -7.53 1.21 8.94
CA VAL A 282 -7.11 0.32 7.85
C VAL A 282 -6.42 1.12 6.75
N ALA A 283 -5.78 0.45 5.79
CA ALA A 283 -5.38 1.03 4.52
C ALA A 283 -6.16 0.40 3.35
N ALA A 284 -6.20 1.09 2.23
CA ALA A 284 -6.80 0.58 1.00
C ALA A 284 -6.07 1.14 -0.23
N PRO A 285 -6.26 0.58 -1.44
CA PRO A 285 -5.69 1.12 -2.66
C PRO A 285 -5.88 2.62 -2.80
N GLY A 286 -4.80 3.36 -3.02
CA GLY A 286 -4.80 4.82 -3.11
C GLY A 286 -3.74 5.37 -4.08
N VAL A 287 -3.06 4.49 -4.82
CA VAL A 287 -2.06 4.85 -5.83
C VAL A 287 -2.53 4.39 -7.20
N ASP A 288 -2.40 5.23 -8.22
CA ASP A 288 -2.87 4.98 -9.59
C ASP A 288 -4.35 4.55 -9.65
N MET A 289 -5.19 5.23 -8.90
CA MET A 289 -6.61 4.93 -8.81
C MET A 289 -7.37 5.51 -10.00
N VAL A 290 -8.03 4.64 -10.76
CA VAL A 290 -8.92 5.04 -11.85
C VAL A 290 -10.30 5.34 -11.30
N SER A 291 -10.90 6.47 -11.70
CA SER A 291 -12.30 6.78 -11.39
C SER A 291 -12.94 7.74 -12.38
N THR A 292 -14.27 7.87 -12.31
CA THR A 292 -15.10 8.74 -13.13
C THR A 292 -14.71 10.22 -12.96
N VAL A 293 -14.86 11.01 -14.02
CA VAL A 293 -14.69 12.47 -13.98
C VAL A 293 -15.94 13.18 -14.45
N PRO A 294 -16.12 14.48 -14.17
CA PRO A 294 -17.28 15.22 -14.65
C PRO A 294 -17.48 15.11 -16.16
N GLY A 295 -18.73 15.00 -16.56
CA GLY A 295 -19.19 14.88 -17.95
C GLY A 295 -19.02 13.50 -18.52
N PHE A 296 -17.78 12.99 -18.73
CA PHE A 296 -17.55 11.71 -19.38
C PHE A 296 -16.14 11.15 -19.10
N GLY A 297 -16.05 9.82 -19.00
CA GLY A 297 -14.80 9.07 -18.92
C GLY A 297 -14.21 8.97 -17.51
N GLN A 298 -12.97 8.56 -17.44
CA GLN A 298 -12.24 8.29 -16.21
C GLN A 298 -10.83 8.89 -16.25
N CYS A 299 -10.26 9.15 -15.07
CA CYS A 299 -8.89 9.59 -14.89
C CYS A 299 -8.16 8.74 -13.84
N ILE A 300 -6.84 8.84 -13.83
CA ILE A 300 -5.98 8.23 -12.81
C ILE A 300 -5.57 9.30 -11.81
N ASP A 301 -5.59 8.95 -10.51
CA ASP A 301 -5.20 9.86 -9.44
C ASP A 301 -4.62 9.11 -8.23
N ASN A 302 -4.01 9.85 -7.28
CA ASN A 302 -3.40 9.31 -6.08
C ASN A 302 -3.91 10.05 -4.84
N GLY A 303 -4.04 9.36 -3.72
CA GLY A 303 -4.42 9.98 -2.45
C GLY A 303 -5.20 9.06 -1.54
N THR A 304 -5.14 9.32 -0.24
CA THR A 304 -6.02 8.70 0.75
C THR A 304 -7.49 9.05 0.49
N SER A 305 -7.73 10.15 -0.23
CA SER A 305 -9.06 10.55 -0.73
C SER A 305 -9.70 9.53 -1.67
N PHE A 306 -8.91 8.64 -2.28
CA PHE A 306 -9.40 7.54 -3.13
C PHE A 306 -9.41 6.19 -2.41
N SER A 307 -8.64 6.06 -1.33
CA SER A 307 -8.69 4.90 -0.44
C SER A 307 -9.97 4.88 0.41
N ALA A 308 -10.37 6.04 0.94
CA ALA A 308 -11.58 6.15 1.76
C ALA A 308 -12.85 5.70 1.01
N PRO A 309 -13.17 6.15 -0.22
CA PRO A 309 -14.33 5.69 -0.95
C PRO A 309 -14.28 4.21 -1.34
N TYR A 310 -13.08 3.65 -1.56
CA TYR A 310 -12.93 2.21 -1.73
C TYR A 310 -13.46 1.46 -0.50
N VAL A 311 -13.08 1.89 0.70
CA VAL A 311 -13.56 1.32 1.96
C VAL A 311 -15.05 1.62 2.19
N ALA A 312 -15.53 2.82 1.82
CA ALA A 312 -16.95 3.16 1.90
C ALA A 312 -17.81 2.25 0.99
N GLY A 313 -17.29 1.86 -0.18
CA GLY A 313 -17.93 0.86 -1.06
C GLY A 313 -18.04 -0.51 -0.38
N VAL A 314 -16.98 -0.98 0.26
CA VAL A 314 -17.00 -2.23 1.05
C VAL A 314 -18.01 -2.13 2.21
N ALA A 315 -18.02 -1.01 2.93
CA ALA A 315 -18.98 -0.78 4.00
C ALA A 315 -20.43 -0.77 3.48
N ALA A 316 -20.66 -0.25 2.28
CA ALA A 316 -21.98 -0.28 1.64
C ALA A 316 -22.43 -1.71 1.28
N LEU A 317 -21.53 -2.55 0.77
CA LEU A 317 -21.82 -3.96 0.52
C LEU A 317 -22.14 -4.72 1.81
N LEU A 318 -21.32 -4.56 2.86
CA LEU A 318 -21.58 -5.16 4.17
C LEU A 318 -22.90 -4.67 4.79
N ARG A 319 -23.22 -3.40 4.64
CA ARG A 319 -24.49 -2.84 5.11
C ARG A 319 -25.69 -3.42 4.36
N ALA A 320 -25.54 -3.69 3.07
CA ALA A 320 -26.57 -4.32 2.25
C ALA A 320 -26.85 -5.76 2.69
N GLU A 321 -25.81 -6.52 2.99
CA GLU A 321 -25.92 -7.91 3.42
C GLU A 321 -26.38 -8.03 4.88
N HIS A 322 -25.83 -7.19 5.76
CA HIS A 322 -26.03 -7.24 7.21
C HIS A 322 -26.69 -5.95 7.72
N GLY A 323 -27.93 -5.72 7.35
CA GLY A 323 -28.71 -4.56 7.80
C GLY A 323 -28.93 -4.48 9.31
N ASP A 324 -28.80 -5.59 10.01
CA ASP A 324 -28.91 -5.75 11.48
C ASP A 324 -27.60 -5.45 12.23
N TRP A 325 -26.45 -5.43 11.54
CA TRP A 325 -25.19 -5.12 12.18
C TRP A 325 -25.08 -3.64 12.54
N SER A 326 -24.46 -3.35 13.68
CA SER A 326 -24.10 -1.98 14.02
C SER A 326 -22.99 -1.44 13.10
N ALA A 327 -22.90 -0.11 12.98
CA ALA A 327 -21.81 0.55 12.27
C ALA A 327 -20.44 0.09 12.79
N GLN A 328 -20.31 -0.09 14.10
CA GLN A 328 -19.09 -0.58 14.71
C GLN A 328 -18.77 -2.02 14.30
N GLN A 329 -19.77 -2.89 14.15
CA GLN A 329 -19.56 -4.26 13.67
C GLN A 329 -19.13 -4.28 12.20
N ILE A 330 -19.69 -3.43 11.34
CA ILE A 330 -19.20 -3.26 9.96
C ILE A 330 -17.73 -2.84 9.96
N VAL A 331 -17.34 -1.87 10.79
CA VAL A 331 -15.94 -1.44 10.94
C VAL A 331 -15.06 -2.60 11.42
N TRP A 332 -15.49 -3.35 12.43
CA TRP A 332 -14.73 -4.50 12.92
C TRP A 332 -14.58 -5.60 11.88
N GLN A 333 -15.61 -5.85 11.06
CA GLN A 333 -15.52 -6.81 9.97
C GLN A 333 -14.43 -6.43 8.97
N ILE A 334 -14.42 -5.17 8.53
CA ILE A 334 -13.40 -4.64 7.62
C ILE A 334 -12.00 -4.79 8.24
N GLN A 335 -11.84 -4.49 9.53
CA GLN A 335 -10.56 -4.59 10.23
C GLN A 335 -10.11 -6.03 10.49
N ASN A 336 -11.03 -6.95 10.82
CA ASN A 336 -10.72 -8.36 11.08
C ASN A 336 -10.28 -9.11 9.83
N THR A 337 -10.84 -8.74 8.68
CA THR A 337 -10.58 -9.40 7.39
C THR A 337 -9.50 -8.72 6.56
N ALA A 338 -8.97 -7.58 7.03
CA ALA A 338 -7.86 -6.89 6.37
C ALA A 338 -6.61 -7.78 6.29
N GLU A 339 -5.86 -7.63 5.21
CA GLU A 339 -4.60 -8.33 4.97
C GLU A 339 -3.49 -7.69 5.81
N ARG A 340 -2.96 -8.44 6.76
CA ARG A 340 -2.00 -7.94 7.77
C ARG A 340 -0.58 -8.33 7.39
N ALA A 341 0.35 -7.36 7.48
CA ALA A 341 1.78 -7.60 7.38
C ALA A 341 2.41 -7.91 8.75
N VAL A 342 1.74 -7.52 9.85
CA VAL A 342 2.17 -7.73 11.24
C VAL A 342 1.06 -8.43 12.03
N ASN A 343 1.41 -9.01 13.19
CA ASN A 343 0.44 -9.77 14.00
C ASN A 343 -0.67 -8.93 14.67
N GLY A 344 -0.70 -7.64 14.42
CA GLY A 344 -1.69 -6.75 15.03
C GLY A 344 -1.88 -5.47 14.22
N ARG A 345 -2.22 -4.40 14.92
CA ARG A 345 -2.37 -3.07 14.36
C ARG A 345 -1.02 -2.32 14.36
N ASP A 346 -0.74 -1.57 13.30
CA ASP A 346 0.35 -0.59 13.26
C ASP A 346 -0.17 0.83 12.94
N ASP A 347 0.74 1.81 12.95
CA ASP A 347 0.39 3.20 12.69
C ASP A 347 0.46 3.60 11.20
N TYR A 348 0.75 2.66 10.30
CA TYR A 348 0.94 2.91 8.87
C TYR A 348 -0.22 2.41 8.03
N VAL A 349 -0.68 1.20 8.31
CA VAL A 349 -1.80 0.54 7.61
C VAL A 349 -2.94 0.13 8.55
N GLY A 350 -2.85 0.51 9.82
CA GLY A 350 -3.85 0.14 10.82
C GLY A 350 -3.89 -1.37 11.06
N TRP A 351 -5.06 -1.98 10.94
CA TRP A 351 -5.26 -3.44 11.03
C TRP A 351 -4.88 -4.18 9.75
N GLY A 352 -4.43 -3.48 8.71
CA GLY A 352 -4.00 -4.03 7.44
C GLY A 352 -4.65 -3.38 6.24
N VAL A 353 -4.37 -3.91 5.04
CA VAL A 353 -4.98 -3.47 3.78
C VAL A 353 -6.30 -4.21 3.59
N VAL A 354 -7.36 -3.47 3.30
CA VAL A 354 -8.72 -4.02 3.15
C VAL A 354 -8.78 -5.06 2.04
N ASP A 355 -9.33 -6.22 2.38
CA ASP A 355 -9.68 -7.29 1.44
C ASP A 355 -11.21 -7.38 1.34
N PRO A 356 -11.81 -6.82 0.28
CA PRO A 356 -13.26 -6.80 0.11
C PRO A 356 -13.88 -8.18 -0.02
N VAL A 357 -13.18 -9.12 -0.67
CA VAL A 357 -13.69 -10.48 -0.88
C VAL A 357 -13.76 -11.23 0.45
N ARG A 358 -12.70 -11.15 1.26
CA ARG A 358 -12.72 -11.74 2.61
C ARG A 358 -13.75 -11.07 3.51
N ALA A 359 -13.94 -9.76 3.41
CA ALA A 359 -14.93 -9.04 4.20
C ALA A 359 -16.34 -9.55 3.97
N LEU A 360 -16.69 -9.90 2.72
CA LEU A 360 -18.02 -10.40 2.32
C LEU A 360 -18.14 -11.93 2.36
N SER A 361 -17.04 -12.69 2.39
CA SER A 361 -17.07 -14.16 2.45
C SER A 361 -16.89 -14.74 3.87
N GLN A 362 -16.30 -13.98 4.79
CA GLN A 362 -16.07 -14.38 6.18
C GLN A 362 -16.98 -13.62 7.15
N ASP A 363 -18.26 -13.52 6.82
CA ASP A 363 -19.26 -12.67 7.46
C ASP A 363 -20.44 -13.43 8.09
N GLN A 364 -20.27 -14.76 8.34
CA GLN A 364 -21.35 -15.62 8.86
C GLN A 364 -21.78 -15.27 10.28
N GLN A 365 -20.97 -14.52 11.02
CA GLN A 365 -21.26 -14.11 12.40
C GLN A 365 -20.93 -12.64 12.60
N ALA A 366 -21.73 -11.96 13.42
CA ALA A 366 -21.46 -10.57 13.79
C ALA A 366 -20.07 -10.45 14.45
N PRO A 367 -19.17 -9.62 13.89
CA PRO A 367 -17.79 -9.57 14.33
C PRO A 367 -17.65 -8.92 15.71
N LYS A 368 -16.58 -9.32 16.40
CA LYS A 368 -16.09 -8.68 17.63
C LYS A 368 -14.95 -7.73 17.28
N ALA A 369 -14.56 -6.91 18.24
CA ALA A 369 -13.39 -6.04 18.11
C ALA A 369 -12.16 -6.84 17.63
N PRO A 370 -11.38 -6.29 16.70
CA PRO A 370 -10.19 -6.96 16.19
C PRO A 370 -9.17 -7.15 17.31
N VAL A 371 -8.52 -8.29 17.27
CA VAL A 371 -7.44 -8.66 18.19
C VAL A 371 -6.19 -8.99 17.39
N PRO A 372 -5.00 -8.81 17.96
CA PRO A 372 -3.77 -9.28 17.33
C PRO A 372 -3.84 -10.78 17.04
N ASP A 373 -3.32 -11.20 15.89
CA ASP A 373 -3.21 -12.61 15.55
C ASP A 373 -2.29 -13.31 16.56
N PRO A 374 -2.60 -14.53 16.98
CA PRO A 374 -1.67 -15.31 17.79
C PRO A 374 -0.39 -15.47 16.97
N GLY A 375 0.73 -14.97 17.48
CA GLY A 375 2.03 -15.14 16.84
C GLY A 375 2.31 -16.61 16.54
N PRO A 376 3.22 -16.93 15.62
CA PRO A 376 3.62 -18.32 15.42
C PRO A 376 4.06 -18.89 16.77
N PRO A 377 3.71 -20.15 17.07
CA PRO A 377 4.18 -20.79 18.29
C PRO A 377 5.72 -20.64 18.35
N PRO A 378 6.29 -20.39 19.52
CA PRO A 378 7.74 -20.19 19.63
C PRO A 378 8.43 -21.37 18.94
N ALA A 379 9.13 -21.07 17.85
CA ALA A 379 9.86 -22.07 17.11
C ALA A 379 10.85 -22.67 18.10
N THR A 380 10.80 -24.00 18.27
CA THR A 380 11.86 -24.71 18.98
C THR A 380 13.16 -24.32 18.31
N ALA A 381 14.06 -23.66 19.03
CA ALA A 381 15.33 -23.26 18.45
C ALA A 381 15.94 -24.46 17.74
N PRO A 382 16.33 -24.36 16.46
CA PRO A 382 16.95 -25.48 15.78
C PRO A 382 18.13 -25.89 16.63
N GLN A 383 18.18 -27.17 17.02
CA GLN A 383 19.35 -27.69 17.72
C GLN A 383 20.56 -27.42 16.81
N ALA A 384 21.51 -26.65 17.32
CA ALA A 384 22.75 -26.42 16.60
C ALA A 384 23.31 -27.78 16.24
N ALA A 385 23.45 -28.06 14.95
CA ALA A 385 24.11 -29.28 14.50
C ALA A 385 25.50 -29.28 15.19
N ALA A 386 25.78 -30.37 15.91
CA ALA A 386 27.07 -30.50 16.57
C ALA A 386 28.17 -30.34 15.49
N LEU A 387 28.95 -29.29 15.61
CA LEU A 387 30.05 -29.04 14.68
C LEU A 387 31.05 -30.23 14.84
N GLN A 388 30.98 -31.20 13.96
CA GLN A 388 31.93 -32.30 13.93
C GLN A 388 33.24 -31.74 13.34
N LEU A 389 34.15 -31.32 14.20
CA LEU A 389 35.52 -30.93 13.82
C LEU A 389 36.39 -32.18 13.48
N THR A 390 35.77 -33.35 13.43
CA THR A 390 36.43 -34.57 13.02
C THR A 390 36.35 -34.78 11.54
N GLU A 391 37.45 -35.18 10.94
CA GLU A 391 37.58 -35.50 9.52
C GLU A 391 36.48 -36.47 9.08
N THR A 392 35.80 -36.15 8.01
CA THR A 392 34.77 -37.02 7.42
C THR A 392 35.39 -38.31 6.86
N ALA A 393 34.60 -39.36 6.72
CA ALA A 393 35.09 -40.59 6.11
C ALA A 393 35.62 -40.39 4.68
N GLN A 394 35.05 -39.45 3.94
CA GLN A 394 35.44 -39.08 2.57
C GLN A 394 36.79 -38.36 2.57
N GLU A 395 37.00 -37.34 3.41
CA GLU A 395 38.27 -36.62 3.54
C GLU A 395 39.42 -37.56 3.97
N ARG A 396 39.11 -38.52 4.85
CA ARG A 396 40.07 -39.54 5.25
C ARG A 396 40.46 -40.45 4.09
N GLN A 397 39.54 -40.86 3.26
CA GLN A 397 39.80 -41.66 2.05
C GLN A 397 40.64 -40.88 1.05
N GLU A 398 40.32 -39.62 0.79
CA GLU A 398 41.08 -38.75 -0.09
C GLU A 398 42.50 -38.52 0.39
N ARG A 399 42.70 -38.35 1.71
CA ARG A 399 44.04 -38.23 2.32
C ARG A 399 44.82 -39.51 2.18
N TYR A 400 44.21 -40.68 2.47
CA TYR A 400 44.91 -41.98 2.28
C TYR A 400 45.21 -42.24 0.80
N GLY A 401 44.32 -41.88 -0.13
CA GLY A 401 44.55 -41.93 -1.56
C GLY A 401 45.74 -41.06 -2.00
N THR A 402 45.85 -39.87 -1.45
CA THR A 402 46.98 -38.94 -1.71
C THR A 402 48.29 -39.53 -1.16
N TYR A 403 48.30 -40.12 0.04
CA TYR A 403 49.49 -40.78 0.61
C TYR A 403 49.91 -41.99 -0.22
N ALA A 404 48.98 -42.83 -0.66
CA ALA A 404 49.25 -43.98 -1.50
C ALA A 404 49.88 -43.58 -2.84
N LEU A 405 49.35 -42.53 -3.50
CA LEU A 405 49.92 -41.97 -4.72
C LEU A 405 51.35 -41.43 -4.50
N GLY A 406 51.57 -40.68 -3.40
CA GLY A 406 52.87 -40.14 -3.04
C GLY A 406 53.90 -41.23 -2.81
N ILE A 407 53.57 -42.25 -2.01
CA ILE A 407 54.44 -43.42 -1.76
C ILE A 407 54.71 -44.17 -3.07
N GLY A 408 53.69 -44.38 -3.91
CA GLY A 408 53.86 -45.01 -5.21
C GLY A 408 54.84 -44.26 -6.13
N ALA A 409 54.74 -42.94 -6.18
CA ALA A 409 55.64 -42.10 -6.96
C ALA A 409 57.09 -42.19 -6.47
N VAL A 410 57.28 -42.16 -5.15
CA VAL A 410 58.64 -42.31 -4.54
C VAL A 410 59.21 -43.70 -4.86
N LEU A 411 58.44 -44.76 -4.73
CA LEU A 411 58.89 -46.12 -5.06
C LEU A 411 59.27 -46.25 -6.55
N ILE A 412 58.51 -45.70 -7.44
CA ILE A 412 58.79 -45.67 -8.89
C ILE A 412 60.12 -44.90 -9.13
N ALA A 413 60.32 -43.76 -8.47
CA ALA A 413 61.56 -42.99 -8.61
C ALA A 413 62.79 -43.76 -8.08
N VAL A 414 62.62 -44.45 -6.94
CA VAL A 414 63.69 -45.27 -6.39
C VAL A 414 64.04 -46.48 -7.29
N ILE A 415 63.04 -47.16 -7.80
CA ILE A 415 63.22 -48.29 -8.73
C ILE A 415 63.92 -47.81 -10.03
N ALA A 416 63.42 -46.73 -10.60
CA ALA A 416 64.00 -46.16 -11.82
C ALA A 416 65.43 -45.68 -11.58
N GLY A 417 65.67 -45.00 -10.45
CA GLY A 417 67.03 -44.58 -10.04
C GLY A 417 68.00 -45.73 -9.87
N THR A 418 67.57 -46.79 -9.12
CA THR A 418 68.38 -47.96 -8.94
C THR A 418 68.64 -48.74 -10.23
N ALA A 419 67.66 -48.85 -11.10
CA ALA A 419 67.78 -49.49 -12.41
C ALA A 419 68.78 -48.71 -13.31
N THR A 420 68.81 -47.42 -13.25
CA THR A 420 69.75 -46.57 -14.05
C THR A 420 71.16 -46.73 -13.50
N VAL A 421 71.34 -46.70 -12.14
CA VAL A 421 72.63 -46.91 -11.49
C VAL A 421 73.22 -48.28 -11.82
N VAL A 422 72.38 -49.35 -11.72
CA VAL A 422 72.82 -50.74 -12.03
C VAL A 422 73.19 -50.87 -13.48
N ARG A 423 72.43 -50.28 -14.38
CA ARG A 423 72.64 -50.27 -15.84
C ARG A 423 73.99 -49.55 -16.14
N ASP A 424 74.25 -48.42 -15.52
CA ASP A 424 75.46 -47.66 -15.74
C ASP A 424 76.69 -48.40 -15.18
N ALA A 425 76.53 -48.98 -14.01
CA ALA A 425 77.58 -49.84 -13.41
C ALA A 425 77.92 -51.05 -14.28
N ARG A 426 76.89 -51.71 -14.90
CA ARG A 426 77.07 -52.81 -15.83
C ARG A 426 77.72 -52.34 -17.14
N SER A 427 77.35 -51.18 -17.66
CA SER A 427 77.98 -50.62 -18.85
C SER A 427 79.48 -50.25 -18.66
N ARG A 428 79.79 -49.71 -17.47
CA ARG A 428 81.20 -49.43 -17.13
C ARG A 428 82.07 -50.70 -16.99
N ARG A 429 81.55 -51.80 -16.39
CA ARG A 429 82.23 -53.07 -16.32
C ARG A 429 82.50 -53.69 -17.70
N ARG A 430 81.59 -53.50 -18.71
CA ARG A 430 81.76 -53.97 -20.08
C ARG A 430 82.76 -53.14 -20.89
N ARG A 431 83.11 -51.94 -20.47
CA ARG A 431 84.14 -51.10 -21.14
C ARG A 431 85.59 -51.36 -20.56
N LEU A 432 85.69 -52.09 -19.49
CA LEU A 432 86.96 -52.41 -18.85
C LEU A 432 87.42 -53.88 -19.10
N GLN A 433 86.70 -54.65 -19.89
CA GLN A 433 87.01 -55.91 -20.54
C GLN A 433 87.24 -55.70 -22.05
#